data_76efc6feebad426f7718034f19c77ef5
#
_entry.id   76efc6feebad426f7718034f19c77ef5
#
_cell.length_a   1.000
_cell.length_b   1.000
_cell.length_c   1.000
_cell.angle_alpha   90.00
_cell.angle_beta   90.00
_cell.angle_gamma   90.00
#
_symmetry.space_group_name_H-M   'P 1'
#
loop_
_entity.id
_entity.type
_entity.pdbx_description
1 polymer ?
#
loop_
_entity_poly.entity_id
_entity_poly.type
_entity_poly.pdbx_seq_one_letter_code
_entity_poly.pdbx_strand_id
1 'polypeptide(L)'
;DFVTNPGLQNALIKFFQEYRKPGDSTAKAAILRDKEAELKKAIRNADYMVPSTKEETDEEVSISHPYVDITDKVSHKEGEKVLALPVFTDGLEMEKCYAGKHEDMLYTYMELLKTVKELGASGIVINPLGVSYYVPVDIMKQLITM
;
A
#
# COMPACT_ATOMS: atom_id res chain seq x y z
N ASP A 1 12.58 -15.11 -6.64
CA ASP A 1 12.67 -13.71 -7.01
C ASP A 1 12.38 -12.83 -5.81
N PHE A 2 13.34 -12.02 -5.51
CA PHE A 2 13.27 -11.14 -4.36
C PHE A 2 12.86 -9.73 -4.78
N VAL A 3 11.76 -9.26 -4.22
CA VAL A 3 11.42 -7.84 -4.29
C VAL A 3 11.88 -7.19 -3.01
N THR A 4 12.70 -6.17 -3.15
CA THR A 4 13.11 -5.32 -2.04
C THR A 4 12.92 -3.87 -2.48
N ASN A 5 12.46 -3.03 -1.57
CA ASN A 5 12.25 -1.61 -1.82
C ASN A 5 12.95 -0.79 -0.74
N PRO A 6 14.29 -0.79 -0.71
CA PRO A 6 15.01 -0.10 0.37
C PRO A 6 14.74 1.40 0.39
N GLY A 7 14.53 2.02 -0.77
CA GLY A 7 14.17 3.44 -0.84
C GLY A 7 12.82 3.73 -0.21
N LEU A 8 11.81 2.91 -0.51
CA LEU A 8 10.48 3.06 0.07
C LEU A 8 10.48 2.76 1.56
N GLN A 9 11.14 1.67 1.98
CA GLN A 9 11.25 1.31 3.39
C GLN A 9 11.91 2.42 4.19
N ASN A 10 13.00 2.98 3.68
CA ASN A 10 13.72 4.07 4.32
C ASN A 10 12.85 5.34 4.41
N ALA A 11 12.12 5.68 3.35
CA ALA A 11 11.22 6.83 3.34
C ALA A 11 10.08 6.68 4.35
N LEU A 12 9.51 5.47 4.48
CA LEU A 12 8.49 5.17 5.48
C LEU A 12 9.03 5.34 6.90
N ILE A 13 10.21 4.79 7.17
CA ILE A 13 10.86 4.90 8.48
C ILE A 13 11.11 6.37 8.84
N LYS A 14 11.70 7.13 7.92
CA LYS A 14 12.01 8.55 8.16
C LYS A 14 10.76 9.39 8.39
N PHE A 15 9.71 9.15 7.60
CA PHE A 15 8.43 9.85 7.77
C PHE A 15 7.84 9.59 9.16
N PHE A 16 7.75 8.32 9.58
CA PHE A 16 7.18 7.98 10.87
C PHE A 16 8.04 8.39 12.05
N GLN A 17 9.36 8.41 11.90
CA GLN A 17 10.26 8.95 12.93
C GLN A 17 9.97 10.43 13.17
N GLU A 18 9.84 11.24 12.12
CA GLU A 18 9.50 12.66 12.26
C GLU A 18 8.09 12.86 12.83
N TYR A 19 7.12 12.06 12.36
CA TYR A 19 5.75 12.13 12.85
C TYR A 19 5.65 11.88 14.36
N ARG A 20 6.46 10.96 14.88
CA ARG A 20 6.46 10.58 16.30
C ARG A 20 7.27 11.50 17.21
N LYS A 21 8.10 12.37 16.67
CA LYS A 21 8.85 13.33 17.48
C LYS A 21 7.91 14.28 18.19
N PRO A 22 8.13 14.57 19.49
CA PRO A 22 7.32 15.55 20.20
C PRO A 22 7.58 16.95 19.66
N GLY A 23 6.57 17.79 19.71
CA GLY A 23 6.66 19.17 19.28
C GLY A 23 5.55 19.53 18.32
N ASP A 24 5.21 20.82 18.32
CA ASP A 24 4.12 21.36 17.53
C ASP A 24 4.56 22.73 16.98
N SER A 25 5.63 22.71 16.21
CA SER A 25 6.21 23.93 15.64
C SER A 25 6.05 23.96 14.13
N THR A 26 6.16 25.17 13.57
CA THR A 26 6.18 25.37 12.12
C THR A 26 7.34 24.64 11.47
N ALA A 27 8.48 24.54 12.16
CA ALA A 27 9.65 23.79 11.69
C ALA A 27 9.33 22.30 11.55
N LYS A 28 8.64 21.71 12.53
CA LYS A 28 8.22 20.30 12.46
C LYS A 28 7.27 20.06 11.28
N ALA A 29 6.31 20.94 11.05
CA ALA A 29 5.38 20.85 9.94
C ALA A 29 6.10 20.89 8.58
N ALA A 30 7.11 21.75 8.44
CA ALA A 30 7.92 21.84 7.23
C ALA A 30 8.71 20.53 6.98
N ILE A 31 9.34 19.98 8.03
CA ILE A 31 10.10 18.73 7.94
C ILE A 31 9.16 17.57 7.55
N LEU A 32 7.98 17.49 8.15
CA LEU A 32 7.00 16.45 7.82
C LEU A 32 6.54 16.55 6.38
N ARG A 33 6.33 17.76 5.85
CA ARG A 33 5.98 17.96 4.44
C ARG A 33 7.07 17.45 3.50
N ASP A 34 8.33 17.73 3.82
CA ASP A 34 9.46 17.27 3.01
C ASP A 34 9.56 15.74 3.04
N LYS A 35 9.40 15.12 4.22
CA LYS A 35 9.42 13.66 4.36
C LYS A 35 8.23 13.00 3.67
N GLU A 36 7.07 13.62 3.73
CA GLU A 36 5.89 13.14 3.02
C GLU A 36 6.08 13.19 1.50
N ALA A 37 6.67 14.26 0.98
CA ALA A 37 6.96 14.38 -0.44
C ALA A 37 7.96 13.31 -0.91
N GLU A 38 9.00 13.05 -0.12
CA GLU A 38 9.96 11.97 -0.40
C GLU A 38 9.27 10.61 -0.39
N LEU A 39 8.38 10.39 0.59
CA LEU A 39 7.62 9.15 0.72
C LEU A 39 6.71 8.92 -0.48
N LYS A 40 5.96 9.93 -0.88
CA LYS A 40 5.06 9.86 -2.04
C LYS A 40 5.82 9.52 -3.32
N LYS A 41 6.97 10.12 -3.52
CA LYS A 41 7.84 9.83 -4.66
C LYS A 41 8.34 8.38 -4.62
N ALA A 42 8.75 7.90 -3.44
CA ALA A 42 9.19 6.53 -3.26
C ALA A 42 8.06 5.53 -3.51
N ILE A 43 6.84 5.84 -3.07
CA ILE A 43 5.65 5.00 -3.31
C ILE A 43 5.42 4.86 -4.82
N ARG A 44 5.47 5.94 -5.56
CA ARG A 44 5.26 5.94 -7.01
C ARG A 44 6.31 5.12 -7.76
N ASN A 45 7.52 5.08 -7.28
CA ASN A 45 8.66 4.44 -7.96
C ASN A 45 8.94 3.01 -7.50
N ALA A 46 8.16 2.48 -6.57
CA ALA A 46 8.37 1.13 -6.03
C ALA A 46 7.62 0.06 -6.82
N ASP A 47 8.08 -1.16 -6.69
CA ASP A 47 7.37 -2.36 -7.13
C ASP A 47 6.81 -3.06 -5.90
N TYR A 48 5.65 -3.70 -6.04
CA TYR A 48 4.92 -4.25 -4.90
C TYR A 48 4.61 -5.71 -5.09
N MET A 49 4.74 -6.47 -4.00
CA MET A 49 4.24 -7.83 -3.93
C MET A 49 2.79 -7.78 -3.47
N VAL A 50 1.91 -8.46 -4.21
CA VAL A 50 0.48 -8.51 -3.91
C VAL A 50 0.07 -9.97 -3.81
N PRO A 51 -0.49 -10.40 -2.66
CA PRO A 51 -0.95 -11.76 -2.54
C PRO A 51 -2.12 -12.02 -3.48
N SER A 52 -2.17 -13.20 -4.07
CA SER A 52 -3.21 -13.55 -5.01
C SER A 52 -3.62 -15.00 -4.84
N THR A 53 -4.84 -15.31 -5.25
CA THR A 53 -5.33 -16.67 -5.38
C THR A 53 -5.68 -16.89 -6.85
N LYS A 54 -5.15 -17.96 -7.42
CA LYS A 54 -5.37 -18.31 -8.81
C LYS A 54 -6.30 -19.54 -8.88
N GLU A 55 -7.38 -19.40 -9.61
CA GLU A 55 -8.29 -20.52 -9.89
C GLU A 55 -8.22 -20.83 -11.38
N GLU A 56 -7.96 -22.10 -11.69
CA GLU A 56 -7.93 -22.60 -13.05
C GLU A 56 -9.12 -23.53 -13.28
N THR A 57 -9.90 -23.23 -14.29
CA THR A 57 -10.92 -24.12 -14.83
C THR A 57 -10.51 -24.52 -16.24
N ASP A 58 -11.20 -25.49 -16.85
CA ASP A 58 -10.90 -25.96 -18.21
C ASP A 58 -11.02 -24.83 -19.26
N GLU A 59 -11.75 -23.78 -18.95
CA GLU A 59 -12.04 -22.70 -19.88
C GLU A 59 -11.40 -21.36 -19.49
N GLU A 60 -10.97 -21.19 -18.24
CA GLU A 60 -10.63 -19.88 -17.72
C GLU A 60 -9.62 -19.94 -16.58
N VAL A 61 -8.74 -18.93 -16.53
CA VAL A 61 -7.87 -18.69 -15.38
C VAL A 61 -8.32 -17.39 -14.73
N SER A 62 -8.71 -17.44 -13.47
CA SER A 62 -9.07 -16.25 -12.72
C SER A 62 -8.10 -16.00 -11.57
N ILE A 63 -7.77 -14.73 -11.37
CA ILE A 63 -6.89 -14.28 -10.28
C ILE A 63 -7.71 -13.38 -9.37
N SER A 64 -7.68 -13.69 -8.07
CA SER A 64 -8.32 -12.86 -7.06
C SER A 64 -7.31 -12.40 -6.03
N HIS A 65 -7.62 -11.29 -5.36
CA HIS A 65 -6.78 -10.71 -4.32
C HIS A 65 -7.56 -10.59 -3.02
N PRO A 66 -6.91 -10.79 -1.86
CA PRO A 66 -7.55 -10.51 -0.59
C PRO A 66 -7.71 -9.01 -0.36
N TYR A 67 -8.63 -8.64 0.51
CA TYR A 67 -8.85 -7.25 0.92
C TYR A 67 -8.61 -7.09 2.42
N VAL A 68 -8.25 -5.88 2.81
CA VAL A 68 -8.19 -5.47 4.21
C VAL A 68 -9.35 -4.53 4.47
N ASP A 69 -10.16 -4.85 5.47
CA ASP A 69 -11.26 -3.99 5.91
C ASP A 69 -10.69 -2.91 6.83
N ILE A 70 -10.72 -1.67 6.37
CA ILE A 70 -10.23 -0.50 7.11
C ILE A 70 -11.35 0.45 7.51
N THR A 71 -12.60 -0.02 7.47
CA THR A 71 -13.79 0.81 7.75
C THR A 71 -13.66 1.58 9.05
N ASP A 72 -13.20 0.92 10.11
CA ASP A 72 -13.05 1.54 11.43
C ASP A 72 -11.89 2.53 11.54
N LYS A 73 -11.01 2.58 10.56
CA LYS A 73 -9.78 3.40 10.58
C LYS A 73 -9.89 4.66 9.74
N VAL A 74 -10.95 4.81 8.96
CA VAL A 74 -11.14 5.94 8.03
C VAL A 74 -12.55 6.49 8.16
N SER A 75 -12.74 7.72 7.72
CA SER A 75 -14.07 8.32 7.63
C SER A 75 -14.92 7.60 6.59
N HIS A 76 -16.14 7.25 6.93
CA HIS A 76 -17.06 6.53 6.05
C HIS A 76 -18.50 6.88 6.40
N LYS A 77 -19.41 6.57 5.47
CA LYS A 77 -20.85 6.70 5.71
C LYS A 77 -21.36 5.49 6.48
N GLU A 78 -22.43 5.67 7.24
CA GLU A 78 -23.05 4.57 7.96
C GLU A 78 -23.43 3.44 7.01
N GLY A 79 -23.07 2.21 7.37
CA GLY A 79 -23.33 1.02 6.56
C GLY A 79 -22.34 0.79 5.39
N GLU A 80 -21.42 1.71 5.17
CA GLU A 80 -20.40 1.58 4.13
C GLU A 80 -19.22 0.76 4.64
N LYS A 81 -18.74 -0.16 3.83
CA LYS A 81 -17.48 -0.87 4.09
C LYS A 81 -16.36 -0.27 3.23
N VAL A 82 -15.21 -0.02 3.84
CA VAL A 82 -14.03 0.48 3.14
C VAL A 82 -13.02 -0.65 3.07
N LEU A 83 -12.81 -1.17 1.87
CA LEU A 83 -11.91 -2.30 1.61
C LEU A 83 -10.72 -1.82 0.78
N ALA A 84 -9.52 -2.11 1.25
CA ALA A 84 -8.28 -1.75 0.58
C ALA A 84 -7.50 -3.00 0.18
N LEU A 85 -6.66 -2.86 -0.83
CA LEU A 85 -5.79 -3.95 -1.28
C LEU A 85 -4.50 -3.95 -0.45
N PRO A 86 -4.17 -5.06 0.24
CA PRO A 86 -2.89 -5.14 0.95
C PRO A 86 -1.76 -5.30 -0.06
N VAL A 87 -0.69 -4.53 0.11
CA VAL A 87 0.51 -4.62 -0.70
C VAL A 87 1.74 -4.64 0.19
N PHE A 88 2.83 -5.20 -0.30
CA PHE A 88 4.01 -5.44 0.52
C PHE A 88 5.27 -4.97 -0.17
N THR A 89 6.17 -4.40 0.60
CA THR A 89 7.47 -3.91 0.10
C THR A 89 8.45 -5.04 -0.13
N ASP A 90 8.25 -6.18 0.52
CA ASP A 90 9.13 -7.34 0.43
C ASP A 90 8.44 -8.61 0.92
N GLY A 91 9.11 -9.75 0.71
CA GLY A 91 8.57 -11.06 1.09
C GLY A 91 8.41 -11.27 2.59
N LEU A 92 9.27 -10.66 3.41
CA LEU A 92 9.17 -10.79 4.86
C LEU A 92 7.91 -10.13 5.40
N GLU A 93 7.58 -8.95 4.90
CA GLU A 93 6.34 -8.28 5.29
C GLU A 93 5.11 -9.06 4.83
N MET A 94 5.16 -9.64 3.64
CA MET A 94 4.06 -10.49 3.14
C MET A 94 3.87 -11.74 4.01
N GLU A 95 4.95 -12.40 4.41
CA GLU A 95 4.88 -13.59 5.25
C GLU A 95 4.21 -13.36 6.59
N LYS A 96 4.30 -12.16 7.15
CA LYS A 96 3.61 -11.82 8.40
C LYS A 96 2.09 -11.97 8.29
N CYS A 97 1.55 -11.70 7.10
CA CYS A 97 0.10 -11.74 6.86
C CYS A 97 -0.37 -13.05 6.22
N TYR A 98 0.42 -13.62 5.34
CA TYR A 98 -0.01 -14.68 4.42
C TYR A 98 1.03 -15.79 4.28
N ALA A 99 1.56 -16.28 5.37
CA ALA A 99 2.60 -17.32 5.37
C ALA A 99 2.19 -18.56 4.58
N GLY A 100 2.86 -18.83 3.46
CA GLY A 100 2.84 -20.09 2.73
C GLY A 100 1.54 -20.48 2.03
N LYS A 101 0.53 -19.60 1.92
CA LYS A 101 -0.81 -19.97 1.41
C LYS A 101 -1.30 -19.16 0.21
N HIS A 102 -0.39 -18.55 -0.55
CA HIS A 102 -0.78 -17.68 -1.65
C HIS A 102 0.25 -17.72 -2.75
N GLU A 103 -0.16 -17.28 -3.91
CA GLU A 103 0.76 -16.94 -4.99
C GLU A 103 1.03 -15.45 -4.93
N ASP A 104 2.19 -15.01 -5.40
CA ASP A 104 2.59 -13.62 -5.37
C ASP A 104 2.53 -13.03 -6.76
N MET A 105 1.87 -11.89 -6.89
CA MET A 105 1.94 -11.07 -8.10
C MET A 105 2.88 -9.90 -7.83
N LEU A 106 3.68 -9.56 -8.80
CA LEU A 106 4.56 -8.39 -8.74
C LEU A 106 3.97 -7.30 -9.62
N TYR A 107 3.66 -6.16 -9.01
CA TYR A 107 3.09 -5.02 -9.72
C TYR A 107 3.99 -3.79 -9.63
N THR A 108 4.14 -3.09 -10.74
CA THR A 108 4.60 -1.72 -10.73
C THR A 108 3.50 -0.84 -10.14
N TYR A 109 3.83 0.40 -9.80
CA TYR A 109 2.83 1.32 -9.25
C TYR A 109 1.66 1.53 -10.23
N MET A 110 1.94 1.68 -11.52
CA MET A 110 0.90 1.90 -12.54
C MET A 110 -0.02 0.69 -12.68
N GLU A 111 0.56 -0.50 -12.68
CA GLU A 111 -0.22 -1.75 -12.70
C GLU A 111 -1.07 -1.89 -11.45
N LEU A 112 -0.52 -1.52 -10.30
CA LEU A 112 -1.23 -1.54 -9.03
C LEU A 112 -2.43 -0.59 -9.03
N LEU A 113 -2.26 0.63 -9.52
CA LEU A 113 -3.35 1.60 -9.63
C LEU A 113 -4.46 1.08 -10.55
N LYS A 114 -4.08 0.50 -11.68
CA LYS A 114 -5.04 -0.10 -12.62
C LYS A 114 -5.84 -1.22 -11.93
N THR A 115 -5.16 -2.08 -11.19
CA THR A 115 -5.79 -3.19 -10.45
C THR A 115 -6.77 -2.67 -9.40
N VAL A 116 -6.39 -1.66 -8.64
CA VAL A 116 -7.25 -1.03 -7.62
C VAL A 116 -8.53 -0.48 -8.27
N LYS A 117 -8.40 0.20 -9.40
CA LYS A 117 -9.56 0.73 -10.14
C LYS A 117 -10.47 -0.38 -10.65
N GLU A 118 -9.91 -1.43 -11.22
CA GLU A 118 -10.67 -2.56 -11.76
C GLU A 118 -11.43 -3.32 -10.67
N LEU A 119 -10.82 -3.46 -9.49
CA LEU A 119 -11.43 -4.15 -8.36
C LEU A 119 -12.42 -3.28 -7.59
N GLY A 120 -12.41 -1.97 -7.81
CA GLY A 120 -13.23 -1.05 -7.03
C GLY A 120 -12.78 -0.92 -5.58
N ALA A 121 -11.51 -1.21 -5.29
CA ALA A 121 -10.95 -1.03 -3.95
C ALA A 121 -10.79 0.45 -3.62
N SER A 122 -10.82 0.79 -2.33
CA SER A 122 -10.69 2.17 -1.88
C SER A 122 -9.27 2.73 -2.01
N GLY A 123 -8.28 1.85 -2.09
CA GLY A 123 -6.87 2.19 -2.19
C GLY A 123 -6.02 1.01 -1.81
N ILE A 124 -4.81 1.29 -1.34
CA ILE A 124 -3.86 0.25 -0.90
C ILE A 124 -3.44 0.48 0.55
N VAL A 125 -3.11 -0.62 1.25
CA VAL A 125 -2.45 -0.56 2.55
C VAL A 125 -1.07 -1.19 2.39
N ILE A 126 -0.04 -0.41 2.62
CA ILE A 126 1.35 -0.87 2.54
C ILE A 126 1.75 -1.50 3.87
N ASN A 127 2.17 -2.75 3.83
CA ASN A 127 2.63 -3.52 5.00
C ASN A 127 1.63 -3.49 6.15
N PRO A 128 0.45 -4.13 6.01
CA PRO A 128 -0.64 -4.03 7.00
C PRO A 128 -0.27 -4.39 8.44
N LEU A 129 0.61 -5.37 8.64
CA LEU A 129 1.08 -5.75 9.98
C LEU A 129 2.39 -5.06 10.38
N GLY A 130 2.93 -4.21 9.51
CA GLY A 130 4.09 -3.38 9.79
C GLY A 130 3.68 -1.93 10.00
N VAL A 131 4.16 -1.05 9.11
CA VAL A 131 3.85 0.39 9.19
C VAL A 131 2.38 0.71 8.91
N SER A 132 1.68 -0.15 8.19
CA SER A 132 0.25 -0.01 7.89
C SER A 132 -0.12 1.36 7.31
N TYR A 133 0.50 1.70 6.18
CA TYR A 133 0.29 3.00 5.54
C TYR A 133 -0.80 2.91 4.46
N TYR A 134 -1.92 3.58 4.69
CA TYR A 134 -3.04 3.61 3.74
C TYR A 134 -2.88 4.74 2.71
N VAL A 135 -3.02 4.38 1.44
CA VAL A 135 -3.03 5.35 0.33
C VAL A 135 -4.37 5.23 -0.40
N PRO A 136 -5.27 6.20 -0.21
CA PRO A 136 -6.54 6.20 -0.95
C PRO A 136 -6.32 6.30 -2.46
N VAL A 137 -7.26 5.75 -3.24
CA VAL A 137 -7.15 5.73 -4.70
C VAL A 137 -7.03 7.14 -5.31
N ASP A 138 -7.67 8.13 -4.71
CA ASP A 138 -7.56 9.52 -5.17
C ASP A 138 -6.14 10.06 -5.02
N ILE A 139 -5.49 9.73 -3.91
CA ILE A 139 -4.09 10.08 -3.69
C ILE A 139 -3.19 9.32 -4.66
N MET A 140 -3.49 8.04 -4.92
CA MET A 140 -2.74 7.24 -5.90
C MET A 140 -2.77 7.90 -7.28
N LYS A 141 -3.92 8.43 -7.69
CA LYS A 141 -4.04 9.15 -8.96
C LYS A 141 -3.21 10.43 -8.99
N GLN A 142 -3.18 11.16 -7.89
CA GLN A 142 -2.40 12.39 -7.76
C GLN A 142 -0.89 12.14 -7.88
N LEU A 143 -0.41 11.02 -7.37
CA LEU A 143 1.02 10.68 -7.39
C LEU A 143 1.58 10.51 -8.81
N ILE A 144 0.73 10.20 -9.79
CA ILE A 144 1.15 10.05 -11.18
C ILE A 144 1.58 11.40 -11.78
N THR A 145 0.98 12.49 -11.34
CA THR A 145 1.21 13.82 -11.88
C THR A 145 2.28 14.61 -11.13
N MET A 146 2.91 14.01 -10.16
CA MET A 146 3.98 14.65 -9.40
C MET A 146 5.29 14.72 -10.18
#